data_2298806a7a4d2a7b0a595d4e812a7616
#
_entry.id   2298806a7a4d2a7b0a595d4e812a7616
#
_cell.length_a   1.000
_cell.length_b   1.000
_cell.length_c   1.000
_cell.angle_alpha   90.00
_cell.angle_beta   90.00
_cell.angle_gamma   90.00
#
_symmetry.space_group_name_H-M   'P 1'
#
loop_
_entity.id
_entity.type
_entity.pdbx_description
1 polymer ?
#
loop_
_entity_poly.entity_id
_entity_poly.type
_entity_poly.pdbx_seq_one_letter_code
_entity_poly.pdbx_strand_id
1 'polypeptide(L)'
;MLKLRYMAMTAIMFIAAIACQSGDLVKVYPLDGESWWGISNTDGYLQPFTDYETVDLKNHSRLGHTAPFMVSSKGRYIWCDSPFTISCNDGVFTLVSNDAPIQVVEAGSNLKESYLAACQKHFQFDGTYPAEELFVKPQFNNWIESCMMGINQQSAEEYVKAIGDNDFPCGVVMIDGGWLVQHGTMRFNPETFPDGKRLFDLIRSEGYKSLLWISPYISGDNRTTYLDYRLSGGRKKPLLVESAEYPGEECIVHWWSGKSVSLDLTNPEGAEAFVDQLKECQALYGIDGFKFDGGEAEYFRGKAKFYEGAAADYSHSYGEVCRFFPYHESRVGYRNGGSPIMVRLMDVPHDWEKLPDVLYNIQVSGLMGLPYTVGDMIGGGLVTHIPTDGSYSNKYMVRSCQLQALMPLMQFSMAPWRVLSKKECDICRDMANLHVSFSDYIMEQVRHAAQTGEPIVRMMDYEFPGQGYDRKMPQFMFGPDYLVAPVLREDDRVTVELPAGKWLDDLGEEFIGPQVLHLQDVPLDRLPYYKRIAD
;
A
#
# COMPACT_ATOMS: atom_id res chain seq x y z
N MET A 1 -19.16 -79.89 -41.18
CA MET A 1 -17.81 -79.30 -41.07
C MET A 1 -17.95 -77.84 -40.72
N LEU A 2 -17.86 -77.52 -39.43
CA LEU A 2 -18.01 -76.20 -38.88
C LEU A 2 -16.66 -75.48 -38.94
N LYS A 3 -16.64 -74.26 -39.50
CA LYS A 3 -15.53 -73.32 -39.33
C LYS A 3 -15.94 -72.25 -38.31
N LEU A 4 -15.35 -72.34 -37.12
CA LEU A 4 -15.41 -71.25 -36.11
C LEU A 4 -14.59 -70.06 -36.63
N ARG A 5 -15.24 -68.88 -36.66
CA ARG A 5 -14.54 -67.59 -36.78
C ARG A 5 -14.44 -66.96 -35.38
N TYR A 6 -13.23 -66.81 -34.90
CA TYR A 6 -12.91 -66.02 -33.75
C TYR A 6 -12.99 -64.53 -34.15
N MET A 7 -13.93 -63.81 -33.55
CA MET A 7 -13.89 -62.35 -33.52
C MET A 7 -13.08 -61.91 -32.27
N ALA A 8 -11.90 -61.39 -32.52
CA ALA A 8 -11.15 -60.67 -31.48
C ALA A 8 -11.78 -59.33 -31.23
N MET A 9 -12.43 -59.14 -30.08
CA MET A 9 -12.84 -57.82 -29.56
C MET A 9 -11.60 -57.19 -28.93
N THR A 10 -11.02 -56.21 -29.62
CA THR A 10 -9.99 -55.34 -29.07
C THR A 10 -10.69 -54.29 -28.18
N ALA A 11 -10.65 -54.49 -26.86
CA ALA A 11 -11.06 -53.48 -25.90
C ALA A 11 -9.99 -52.41 -25.88
N ILE A 12 -10.30 -51.24 -26.45
CA ILE A 12 -9.51 -50.02 -26.27
C ILE A 12 -9.83 -49.50 -24.87
N MET A 13 -8.96 -49.77 -23.91
CA MET A 13 -8.93 -49.09 -22.64
C MET A 13 -8.47 -47.64 -22.90
N PHE A 14 -9.38 -46.69 -22.83
CA PHE A 14 -9.02 -45.28 -22.61
C PHE A 14 -8.50 -45.16 -21.16
N ILE A 15 -7.20 -45.24 -21.02
CA ILE A 15 -6.55 -44.71 -19.81
C ILE A 15 -6.61 -43.19 -19.94
N ALA A 16 -7.59 -42.57 -19.27
CA ALA A 16 -7.52 -41.17 -19.00
C ALA A 16 -6.30 -40.97 -18.08
N ALA A 17 -5.20 -40.56 -18.67
CA ALA A 17 -4.08 -40.01 -17.92
C ALA A 17 -4.60 -38.75 -17.27
N ILE A 18 -4.98 -38.83 -15.99
CA ILE A 18 -5.01 -37.69 -15.12
C ILE A 18 -3.55 -37.24 -15.06
N ALA A 19 -3.18 -36.26 -15.90
CA ALA A 19 -1.95 -35.53 -15.75
C ALA A 19 -2.09 -34.82 -14.40
N CYS A 20 -1.53 -35.41 -13.37
CA CYS A 20 -1.19 -34.68 -12.15
C CYS A 20 -0.21 -33.62 -12.65
N GLN A 21 -0.65 -32.38 -12.81
CA GLN A 21 0.26 -31.26 -13.04
C GLN A 21 1.15 -31.20 -11.80
N SER A 22 2.37 -31.74 -11.95
CA SER A 22 3.41 -31.52 -10.94
C SER A 22 3.65 -30.03 -10.92
N GLY A 23 3.34 -29.38 -9.79
CA GLY A 23 3.60 -27.96 -9.61
C GLY A 23 5.04 -27.61 -9.98
N ASP A 24 5.24 -26.43 -10.56
CA ASP A 24 6.58 -25.93 -10.88
C ASP A 24 7.30 -25.62 -9.56
N LEU A 25 8.37 -26.37 -9.26
CA LEU A 25 9.23 -26.15 -8.10
C LEU A 25 10.56 -25.59 -8.58
N VAL A 26 10.82 -24.35 -8.22
CA VAL A 26 12.05 -23.64 -8.60
C VAL A 26 12.86 -23.31 -7.35
N LYS A 27 14.16 -23.65 -7.38
CA LYS A 27 15.13 -23.16 -6.39
C LYS A 27 16.00 -22.10 -7.03
N VAL A 28 16.08 -20.94 -6.38
CA VAL A 28 16.94 -19.84 -6.81
C VAL A 28 18.07 -19.68 -5.81
N TYR A 29 19.28 -19.91 -6.29
CA TYR A 29 20.51 -19.74 -5.51
C TYR A 29 21.02 -18.32 -5.75
N PRO A 30 21.40 -17.57 -4.69
CA PRO A 30 21.97 -16.25 -4.84
C PRO A 30 23.33 -16.32 -5.55
N LEU A 31 23.62 -15.31 -6.34
CA LEU A 31 24.97 -15.05 -6.84
C LEU A 31 25.82 -14.44 -5.71
N ASP A 32 27.14 -14.40 -5.90
CA ASP A 32 28.04 -13.80 -4.91
C ASP A 32 27.69 -12.31 -4.67
N GLY A 33 27.37 -11.98 -3.41
CA GLY A 33 26.92 -10.65 -3.00
C GLY A 33 25.60 -10.20 -3.66
N GLU A 34 24.67 -11.11 -3.92
CA GLU A 34 23.35 -10.77 -4.47
C GLU A 34 22.33 -10.56 -3.36
N SER A 35 21.64 -9.45 -3.43
CA SER A 35 20.53 -9.08 -2.56
C SER A 35 19.21 -9.08 -3.34
N TRP A 36 18.10 -9.48 -2.68
CA TRP A 36 16.77 -9.63 -3.30
C TRP A 36 15.69 -8.88 -2.52
N TRP A 37 14.75 -8.26 -3.27
CA TRP A 37 13.60 -7.51 -2.75
C TRP A 37 12.31 -7.86 -3.51
N GLY A 38 11.14 -7.65 -2.87
CA GLY A 38 9.82 -7.83 -3.52
C GLY A 38 8.80 -8.53 -2.62
N ILE A 39 7.88 -9.27 -3.21
CA ILE A 39 6.81 -10.08 -2.61
C ILE A 39 5.73 -9.26 -1.92
N SER A 40 6.07 -8.44 -0.93
CA SER A 40 5.12 -7.68 -0.09
C SER A 40 5.72 -6.36 0.33
N ASN A 41 4.93 -5.30 0.24
CA ASN A 41 5.30 -3.97 0.70
C ASN A 41 5.24 -3.81 2.22
N THR A 42 4.76 -4.81 2.96
CA THR A 42 4.77 -4.81 4.42
C THR A 42 5.96 -5.55 5.01
N ASP A 43 6.79 -6.17 4.18
CA ASP A 43 7.95 -6.97 4.58
C ASP A 43 9.30 -6.29 4.23
N GLY A 44 9.30 -5.02 3.85
CA GLY A 44 10.53 -4.28 3.52
C GLY A 44 11.57 -4.30 4.65
N TYR A 45 11.10 -4.30 5.89
CA TYR A 45 11.97 -4.40 7.07
C TYR A 45 12.70 -5.74 7.20
N LEU A 46 12.26 -6.80 6.50
CA LEU A 46 12.94 -8.11 6.41
C LEU A 46 13.92 -8.19 5.24
N GLN A 47 13.93 -7.18 4.36
CA GLN A 47 14.68 -7.22 3.10
C GLN A 47 15.95 -6.36 3.16
N PRO A 48 17.02 -6.70 2.42
CA PRO A 48 17.08 -7.84 1.50
C PRO A 48 16.94 -9.18 2.22
N PHE A 49 16.32 -10.16 1.56
CA PHE A 49 16.01 -11.46 2.16
C PHE A 49 17.29 -12.29 2.40
N THR A 50 17.46 -12.76 3.64
CA THR A 50 18.38 -13.86 3.99
C THR A 50 17.61 -15.10 4.39
N ASP A 51 16.58 -14.89 5.21
CA ASP A 51 15.62 -15.91 5.63
C ASP A 51 14.20 -15.34 5.49
N TYR A 52 13.27 -16.16 5.07
CA TYR A 52 11.88 -15.75 4.93
C TYR A 52 10.96 -16.95 5.17
N GLU A 53 10.00 -16.79 6.07
CA GLU A 53 9.00 -17.80 6.36
C GLU A 53 8.21 -18.19 5.10
N THR A 54 7.64 -19.39 5.11
CA THR A 54 6.81 -19.84 3.99
C THR A 54 5.56 -18.97 3.87
N VAL A 55 5.40 -18.34 2.71
CA VAL A 55 4.27 -17.48 2.34
C VAL A 55 3.58 -18.05 1.12
N ASP A 56 2.26 -18.29 1.22
CA ASP A 56 1.40 -18.69 0.10
C ASP A 56 0.65 -17.47 -0.43
N LEU A 57 1.07 -16.89 -1.53
CA LEU A 57 0.45 -15.69 -2.11
C LEU A 57 -0.98 -15.92 -2.62
N LYS A 58 -1.41 -17.18 -2.82
CA LYS A 58 -2.76 -17.51 -3.31
C LYS A 58 -3.84 -17.24 -2.25
N ASN A 59 -3.52 -17.60 -1.00
CA ASN A 59 -4.48 -17.59 0.11
C ASN A 59 -4.02 -16.72 1.27
N HIS A 60 -3.00 -15.92 1.11
CA HIS A 60 -2.25 -15.53 2.27
C HIS A 60 -2.31 -14.09 2.65
N SER A 61 -2.07 -13.97 3.77
CA SER A 61 -1.73 -13.49 5.05
C SER A 61 -0.67 -12.39 5.15
N ARG A 62 -0.07 -11.90 4.09
CA ARG A 62 0.64 -10.63 4.17
C ARG A 62 -0.38 -9.53 3.91
N LEU A 63 -0.55 -8.69 4.91
CA LEU A 63 -1.39 -7.51 4.83
C LEU A 63 -0.74 -6.51 3.86
N GLY A 64 -1.54 -5.67 3.21
CA GLY A 64 -1.04 -4.70 2.26
C GLY A 64 -0.99 -5.21 0.81
N HIS A 65 -0.06 -4.67 0.02
CA HIS A 65 0.09 -5.03 -1.39
C HIS A 65 1.13 -6.13 -1.57
N THR A 66 0.76 -7.17 -2.32
CA THR A 66 1.63 -8.31 -2.63
C THR A 66 1.73 -8.53 -4.13
N ALA A 67 2.81 -9.15 -4.58
CA ALA A 67 2.99 -9.55 -5.97
C ALA A 67 3.87 -10.79 -6.09
N PRO A 68 3.66 -11.66 -7.08
CA PRO A 68 4.53 -12.79 -7.36
C PRO A 68 5.77 -12.32 -8.13
N PHE A 69 6.47 -11.36 -7.54
CA PHE A 69 7.57 -10.63 -8.14
C PHE A 69 8.70 -10.37 -7.15
N MET A 70 9.93 -10.54 -7.62
CA MET A 70 11.15 -10.17 -6.90
C MET A 70 12.19 -9.63 -7.88
N VAL A 71 13.08 -8.77 -7.40
CA VAL A 71 14.17 -8.16 -8.17
C VAL A 71 15.47 -8.18 -7.37
N SER A 72 16.61 -8.30 -8.05
CA SER A 72 17.92 -8.44 -7.40
C SER A 72 18.92 -7.35 -7.76
N SER A 73 19.92 -7.17 -6.87
CA SER A 73 21.08 -6.27 -7.08
C SER A 73 22.01 -6.72 -8.22
N LYS A 74 21.86 -7.95 -8.73
CA LYS A 74 22.70 -8.52 -9.80
C LYS A 74 21.98 -8.66 -11.14
N GLY A 75 20.93 -7.87 -11.37
CA GLY A 75 20.28 -7.79 -12.67
C GLY A 75 19.32 -8.93 -12.99
N ARG A 76 18.82 -9.65 -11.97
CA ARG A 76 17.83 -10.72 -12.15
C ARG A 76 16.48 -10.30 -11.57
N TYR A 77 15.41 -10.86 -12.12
CA TYR A 77 14.10 -10.81 -11.47
C TYR A 77 13.37 -12.15 -11.55
N ILE A 78 12.42 -12.35 -10.63
CA ILE A 78 11.50 -13.47 -10.59
C ILE A 78 10.10 -12.94 -10.89
N TRP A 79 9.36 -13.66 -11.73
CA TRP A 79 7.98 -13.38 -12.06
C TRP A 79 7.17 -14.67 -12.21
N CYS A 80 5.90 -14.61 -11.81
CA CYS A 80 4.92 -15.64 -12.13
C CYS A 80 3.58 -14.96 -12.47
N ASP A 81 2.87 -15.47 -13.49
CA ASP A 81 1.54 -14.95 -13.85
C ASP A 81 0.45 -15.36 -12.85
N SER A 82 0.76 -16.33 -11.98
CA SER A 82 -0.11 -16.83 -10.91
C SER A 82 0.55 -16.70 -9.54
N PRO A 83 -0.24 -16.69 -8.44
CA PRO A 83 0.31 -16.75 -7.11
C PRO A 83 1.17 -17.99 -6.90
N PHE A 84 2.27 -17.84 -6.18
CA PHE A 84 3.14 -18.95 -5.78
C PHE A 84 3.33 -19.00 -4.27
N THR A 85 3.81 -20.12 -3.77
CA THR A 85 4.34 -20.25 -2.41
C THR A 85 5.84 -19.99 -2.44
N ILE A 86 6.36 -19.21 -1.49
CA ILE A 86 7.77 -18.86 -1.37
C ILE A 86 8.27 -19.10 0.05
N SER A 87 9.50 -19.55 0.17
CA SER A 87 10.32 -19.51 1.40
C SER A 87 11.77 -19.20 1.05
N CYS A 88 12.52 -18.68 2.01
CA CYS A 88 13.96 -18.47 1.88
C CYS A 88 14.68 -19.02 3.12
N ASN A 89 15.73 -19.79 2.91
CA ASN A 89 16.59 -20.30 3.96
C ASN A 89 18.06 -20.12 3.53
N ASP A 90 18.85 -19.45 4.34
CA ASP A 90 20.25 -19.13 4.04
C ASP A 90 20.42 -18.50 2.63
N GLY A 91 19.50 -17.59 2.26
CA GLY A 91 19.49 -16.93 0.96
C GLY A 91 19.02 -17.78 -0.22
N VAL A 92 18.71 -19.05 -0.03
CA VAL A 92 18.20 -19.94 -1.08
C VAL A 92 16.67 -19.89 -1.10
N PHE A 93 16.11 -19.37 -2.19
CA PHE A 93 14.65 -19.33 -2.37
C PHE A 93 14.12 -20.66 -2.89
N THR A 94 13.03 -21.10 -2.29
CA THR A 94 12.21 -22.22 -2.78
C THR A 94 10.84 -21.68 -3.16
N LEU A 95 10.49 -21.79 -4.44
CA LEU A 95 9.23 -21.28 -4.99
C LEU A 95 8.42 -22.45 -5.57
N VAL A 96 7.12 -22.44 -5.31
CA VAL A 96 6.20 -23.46 -5.82
C VAL A 96 4.97 -22.80 -6.43
N SER A 97 4.71 -23.07 -7.71
CA SER A 97 3.50 -22.64 -8.41
C SER A 97 2.80 -23.84 -9.03
N ASN A 98 1.47 -23.90 -8.91
CA ASN A 98 0.66 -24.96 -9.50
C ASN A 98 -0.07 -24.52 -10.78
N ASP A 99 -0.18 -23.21 -11.02
CA ASP A 99 -1.09 -22.65 -12.02
C ASP A 99 -0.33 -22.01 -13.22
N ALA A 100 0.92 -21.57 -13.01
CA ALA A 100 1.76 -20.98 -14.07
C ALA A 100 3.26 -21.23 -13.80
N PRO A 101 4.12 -21.19 -14.84
CA PRO A 101 5.56 -21.37 -14.67
C PRO A 101 6.20 -20.16 -13.97
N ILE A 102 7.14 -20.44 -13.08
CA ILE A 102 7.96 -19.44 -12.42
C ILE A 102 9.13 -19.07 -13.35
N GLN A 103 9.24 -17.80 -13.68
CA GLN A 103 10.29 -17.26 -14.54
C GLN A 103 11.40 -16.65 -13.67
N VAL A 104 12.65 -17.09 -13.88
CA VAL A 104 13.85 -16.42 -13.36
C VAL A 104 14.56 -15.81 -14.56
N VAL A 105 14.63 -14.49 -14.61
CA VAL A 105 15.05 -13.76 -15.81
C VAL A 105 16.32 -12.97 -15.50
N GLU A 106 17.35 -13.16 -16.32
CA GLU A 106 18.52 -12.28 -16.36
C GLU A 106 18.19 -11.09 -17.28
N ALA A 107 18.16 -9.87 -16.74
CA ALA A 107 17.60 -8.71 -17.43
C ALA A 107 18.47 -7.45 -17.27
N GLY A 108 19.71 -7.62 -16.87
CA GLY A 108 20.64 -6.51 -16.70
C GLY A 108 21.84 -6.90 -15.85
N SER A 109 22.52 -5.92 -15.30
CA SER A 109 23.70 -6.10 -14.45
C SER A 109 23.52 -5.57 -13.01
N ASN A 110 22.38 -4.91 -12.75
CA ASN A 110 22.11 -4.23 -11.47
C ASN A 110 20.62 -4.15 -11.20
N LEU A 111 20.25 -3.65 -10.00
CA LEU A 111 18.89 -3.52 -9.52
C LEU A 111 18.01 -2.67 -10.47
N LYS A 112 18.51 -1.51 -10.89
CA LYS A 112 17.74 -0.59 -11.75
C LYS A 112 17.41 -1.21 -13.11
N GLU A 113 18.39 -1.80 -13.75
CA GLU A 113 18.22 -2.41 -15.08
C GLU A 113 17.21 -3.55 -15.06
N SER A 114 17.32 -4.47 -14.07
CA SER A 114 16.39 -5.60 -13.96
C SER A 114 14.98 -5.16 -13.58
N TYR A 115 14.85 -4.17 -12.70
CA TYR A 115 13.55 -3.60 -12.34
C TYR A 115 12.87 -2.94 -13.54
N LEU A 116 13.58 -2.10 -14.29
CA LEU A 116 13.00 -1.43 -15.47
C LEU A 116 12.63 -2.43 -16.58
N ALA A 117 13.42 -3.48 -16.77
CA ALA A 117 13.07 -4.55 -17.69
C ALA A 117 11.79 -5.29 -17.27
N ALA A 118 11.63 -5.53 -15.96
CA ALA A 118 10.39 -6.11 -15.41
C ALA A 118 9.21 -5.15 -15.58
N CYS A 119 9.38 -3.85 -15.34
CA CYS A 119 8.34 -2.83 -15.56
C CYS A 119 7.82 -2.86 -17.00
N GLN A 120 8.73 -2.81 -17.97
CA GLN A 120 8.36 -2.83 -19.39
C GLN A 120 7.56 -4.06 -19.81
N LYS A 121 7.79 -5.18 -19.14
CA LYS A 121 7.16 -6.46 -19.48
C LYS A 121 5.89 -6.75 -18.70
N HIS A 122 5.83 -6.40 -17.43
CA HIS A 122 4.82 -6.88 -16.49
C HIS A 122 3.96 -5.78 -15.86
N PHE A 123 4.45 -4.54 -15.77
CA PHE A 123 3.74 -3.41 -15.16
C PHE A 123 3.28 -2.44 -16.24
N GLN A 124 1.98 -2.18 -16.30
CA GLN A 124 1.40 -1.36 -17.36
C GLN A 124 1.33 0.10 -16.94
N PHE A 125 2.47 0.78 -16.94
CA PHE A 125 2.51 2.23 -16.79
C PHE A 125 2.04 2.91 -18.08
N ASP A 126 0.97 3.71 -18.00
CA ASP A 126 0.29 4.34 -19.14
C ASP A 126 0.35 5.88 -19.12
N GLY A 127 1.09 6.45 -18.16
CA GLY A 127 1.19 7.90 -17.96
C GLY A 127 0.10 8.47 -17.06
N THR A 128 -0.82 7.65 -16.54
CA THR A 128 -1.85 8.08 -15.59
C THR A 128 -1.36 8.00 -14.14
N TYR A 129 -1.91 8.85 -13.28
CA TYR A 129 -1.60 8.91 -11.85
C TYR A 129 -2.82 9.41 -11.07
N PRO A 130 -2.89 9.19 -9.73
CA PRO A 130 -3.96 9.73 -8.89
C PRO A 130 -4.01 11.27 -8.91
N ALA A 131 -5.09 11.87 -8.41
CA ALA A 131 -5.29 13.33 -8.42
C ALA A 131 -4.10 14.09 -7.80
N GLU A 132 -3.71 15.21 -8.42
CA GLU A 132 -2.53 16.00 -8.03
C GLU A 132 -2.60 16.52 -6.59
N GLU A 133 -3.80 16.85 -6.11
CA GLU A 133 -4.01 17.37 -4.75
C GLU A 133 -3.63 16.36 -3.65
N LEU A 134 -3.55 15.08 -3.98
CA LEU A 134 -3.05 14.05 -3.06
C LEU A 134 -1.54 14.21 -2.77
N PHE A 135 -0.79 14.77 -3.71
CA PHE A 135 0.67 14.88 -3.67
C PHE A 135 1.18 16.26 -3.25
N VAL A 136 0.52 17.33 -3.68
CA VAL A 136 1.08 18.69 -3.56
C VAL A 136 0.91 19.32 -2.18
N LYS A 137 0.07 18.73 -1.34
CA LYS A 137 -0.15 19.16 0.04
C LYS A 137 -0.41 17.96 0.94
N PRO A 138 -0.09 18.06 2.25
CA PRO A 138 -0.41 17.01 3.20
C PRO A 138 -1.90 16.65 3.23
N GLN A 139 -2.15 15.40 3.57
CA GLN A 139 -3.46 14.82 3.81
C GLN A 139 -3.72 14.77 5.32
N PHE A 140 -4.98 14.94 5.72
CA PHE A 140 -5.41 14.85 7.12
C PHE A 140 -6.51 13.80 7.24
N ASN A 141 -6.23 12.73 7.96
CA ASN A 141 -7.14 11.63 8.24
C ASN A 141 -7.61 11.72 9.70
N ASN A 142 -8.90 11.75 9.97
CA ASN A 142 -9.38 11.93 11.33
C ASN A 142 -9.36 10.64 12.19
N TRP A 143 -8.79 9.52 11.72
CA TRP A 143 -8.86 8.22 12.40
C TRP A 143 -8.44 8.26 13.87
N ILE A 144 -7.18 8.59 14.13
CA ILE A 144 -6.65 8.60 15.51
C ILE A 144 -7.35 9.68 16.33
N GLU A 145 -7.57 10.84 15.77
CA GLU A 145 -8.24 11.95 16.46
C GLU A 145 -9.69 11.56 16.84
N SER A 146 -10.43 10.96 15.92
CA SER A 146 -11.79 10.48 16.19
C SER A 146 -11.83 9.37 17.25
N CYS A 147 -10.87 8.47 17.27
CA CYS A 147 -10.77 7.45 18.31
C CYS A 147 -10.54 8.06 19.70
N MET A 148 -9.83 9.20 19.79
CA MET A 148 -9.53 9.88 21.05
C MET A 148 -10.66 10.83 21.48
N MET A 149 -11.28 11.54 20.54
CA MET A 149 -12.24 12.62 20.79
C MET A 149 -13.70 12.19 20.59
N GLY A 150 -13.93 11.00 20.05
CA GLY A 150 -15.24 10.47 19.72
C GLY A 150 -15.57 10.51 18.23
N ILE A 151 -16.18 9.44 17.74
CA ILE A 151 -16.55 9.27 16.32
C ILE A 151 -17.94 9.88 16.12
N ASN A 152 -18.00 11.17 15.80
CA ASN A 152 -19.24 11.89 15.52
C ASN A 152 -18.99 13.09 14.62
N GLN A 153 -20.06 13.68 14.10
CA GLN A 153 -20.00 14.81 13.18
C GLN A 153 -19.35 16.05 13.80
N GLN A 154 -19.62 16.33 15.07
CA GLN A 154 -19.08 17.51 15.72
C GLN A 154 -17.55 17.43 15.80
N SER A 155 -16.98 16.31 16.28
CA SER A 155 -15.53 16.12 16.36
C SER A 155 -14.86 16.18 14.99
N ALA A 156 -15.51 15.62 13.95
CA ALA A 156 -15.02 15.70 12.58
C ALA A 156 -15.00 17.14 12.04
N GLU A 157 -16.07 17.93 12.26
CA GLU A 157 -16.13 19.34 11.84
C GLU A 157 -15.12 20.22 12.61
N GLU A 158 -14.93 19.95 13.92
CA GLU A 158 -13.90 20.63 14.74
C GLU A 158 -12.49 20.33 14.23
N TYR A 159 -12.21 19.08 13.88
CA TYR A 159 -10.92 18.68 13.29
C TYR A 159 -10.66 19.39 11.96
N VAL A 160 -11.64 19.41 11.05
CA VAL A 160 -11.54 20.08 9.75
C VAL A 160 -11.19 21.55 9.89
N LYS A 161 -11.88 22.28 10.78
CA LYS A 161 -11.63 23.70 11.04
C LYS A 161 -10.27 23.95 11.68
N ALA A 162 -9.89 23.09 12.63
CA ALA A 162 -8.64 23.23 13.36
C ALA A 162 -7.40 23.10 12.48
N ILE A 163 -7.48 22.44 11.31
CA ILE A 163 -6.39 22.41 10.33
C ILE A 163 -6.05 23.83 9.88
N GLY A 164 -7.07 24.59 9.43
CA GLY A 164 -6.91 25.99 8.99
C GLY A 164 -6.58 26.93 10.15
N ASP A 165 -7.24 26.78 11.30
CA ASP A 165 -7.01 27.61 12.50
C ASP A 165 -5.56 27.51 13.03
N ASN A 166 -4.85 26.41 12.70
CA ASN A 166 -3.45 26.19 13.06
C ASN A 166 -2.49 26.40 11.87
N ASP A 167 -2.94 27.00 10.78
CA ASP A 167 -2.15 27.34 9.59
C ASP A 167 -1.45 26.14 8.92
N PHE A 168 -1.99 24.91 9.04
CA PHE A 168 -1.46 23.76 8.32
C PHE A 168 -1.91 23.75 6.86
N PRO A 169 -0.99 23.58 5.89
CA PRO A 169 -1.39 23.35 4.51
C PRO A 169 -2.10 21.99 4.41
N CYS A 170 -3.24 21.98 3.75
CA CYS A 170 -4.01 20.75 3.55
C CYS A 170 -4.51 20.65 2.11
N GLY A 171 -4.37 19.47 1.49
CA GLY A 171 -4.94 19.15 0.19
C GLY A 171 -6.21 18.33 0.31
N VAL A 172 -6.18 17.32 1.17
CA VAL A 172 -7.24 16.31 1.30
C VAL A 172 -7.55 16.02 2.76
N VAL A 173 -8.83 15.96 3.10
CA VAL A 173 -9.32 15.50 4.40
C VAL A 173 -9.99 14.14 4.22
N MET A 174 -9.65 13.16 5.06
CA MET A 174 -10.25 11.84 5.10
C MET A 174 -11.14 11.71 6.34
N ILE A 175 -12.40 11.36 6.12
CA ILE A 175 -13.33 10.94 7.18
C ILE A 175 -13.25 9.42 7.27
N ASP A 176 -12.67 8.95 8.36
CA ASP A 176 -12.38 7.54 8.60
C ASP A 176 -13.59 6.75 9.15
N GLY A 177 -13.41 5.47 9.47
CA GLY A 177 -14.47 4.54 9.86
C GLY A 177 -15.37 5.01 11.01
N GLY A 178 -16.49 4.32 11.19
CA GLY A 178 -17.47 4.60 12.25
C GLY A 178 -18.61 5.56 11.86
N TRP A 179 -18.62 6.07 10.64
CA TRP A 179 -19.67 6.95 10.13
C TRP A 179 -20.95 6.19 9.68
N LEU A 180 -20.80 4.91 9.32
CA LEU A 180 -21.87 4.07 8.74
C LEU A 180 -22.94 3.68 9.77
N VAL A 181 -24.19 3.60 9.33
CA VAL A 181 -25.23 2.87 10.08
C VAL A 181 -24.83 1.41 10.24
N GLN A 182 -24.45 0.78 9.12
CA GLN A 182 -23.98 -0.60 9.04
C GLN A 182 -23.10 -0.75 7.78
N HIS A 183 -22.10 -1.62 7.81
CA HIS A 183 -21.29 -1.87 6.63
C HIS A 183 -22.13 -2.31 5.44
N GLY A 184 -21.83 -1.76 4.27
CA GLY A 184 -22.54 -1.99 3.02
C GLY A 184 -23.74 -1.08 2.76
N THR A 185 -24.20 -0.25 3.73
CA THR A 185 -25.33 0.68 3.50
C THR A 185 -24.91 1.92 2.72
N MET A 186 -23.67 2.36 2.83
CA MET A 186 -23.16 3.65 2.33
C MET A 186 -24.06 4.84 2.74
N ARG A 187 -24.54 4.81 4.00
CA ARG A 187 -25.37 5.86 4.62
C ARG A 187 -24.80 6.24 5.98
N PHE A 188 -24.76 7.52 6.26
CA PHE A 188 -24.34 8.04 7.55
C PHE A 188 -25.32 7.62 8.65
N ASN A 189 -24.77 7.27 9.81
CA ASN A 189 -25.55 7.02 11.00
C ASN A 189 -26.12 8.34 11.52
N PRO A 190 -27.46 8.55 11.48
CA PRO A 190 -28.05 9.83 11.85
C PRO A 190 -27.91 10.17 13.35
N GLU A 191 -27.59 9.19 14.21
CA GLU A 191 -27.36 9.43 15.63
C GLU A 191 -26.01 10.10 15.89
N THR A 192 -24.97 9.73 15.10
CA THR A 192 -23.62 10.27 15.25
C THR A 192 -23.27 11.30 14.18
N PHE A 193 -23.81 11.17 12.97
CA PHE A 193 -23.62 12.08 11.84
C PHE A 193 -24.98 12.48 11.25
N PRO A 194 -25.69 13.42 11.90
CA PRO A 194 -27.06 13.78 11.50
C PRO A 194 -27.15 14.46 10.13
N ASP A 195 -26.06 15.07 9.65
CA ASP A 195 -26.01 15.75 8.35
C ASP A 195 -24.64 15.55 7.69
N GLY A 196 -24.41 14.36 7.15
CA GLY A 196 -23.15 14.03 6.47
C GLY A 196 -22.84 14.94 5.28
N LYS A 197 -23.90 15.43 4.58
CA LYS A 197 -23.68 16.36 3.45
C LYS A 197 -23.06 17.68 3.93
N ARG A 198 -23.55 18.23 5.04
CA ARG A 198 -23.01 19.46 5.64
C ARG A 198 -21.53 19.33 5.99
N LEU A 199 -21.10 18.15 6.47
CA LEU A 199 -19.67 17.88 6.76
C LEU A 199 -18.83 18.02 5.48
N PHE A 200 -19.25 17.44 4.36
CA PHE A 200 -18.49 17.57 3.10
C PHE A 200 -18.61 18.95 2.45
N ASP A 201 -19.74 19.64 2.64
CA ASP A 201 -19.86 21.06 2.24
C ASP A 201 -18.88 21.93 3.05
N LEU A 202 -18.69 21.65 4.35
CA LEU A 202 -17.66 22.31 5.18
C LEU A 202 -16.24 22.03 4.65
N ILE A 203 -15.86 20.77 4.43
CA ILE A 203 -14.54 20.40 3.89
C ILE A 203 -14.26 21.18 2.61
N ARG A 204 -15.23 21.24 1.71
CA ARG A 204 -15.12 21.98 0.45
C ARG A 204 -15.03 23.48 0.65
N SER A 205 -15.75 24.07 1.63
CA SER A 205 -15.69 25.50 1.91
C SER A 205 -14.36 25.94 2.49
N GLU A 206 -13.63 25.03 3.17
CA GLU A 206 -12.24 25.24 3.62
C GLU A 206 -11.21 25.10 2.48
N GLY A 207 -11.67 24.72 1.27
CA GLY A 207 -10.81 24.56 0.09
C GLY A 207 -10.14 23.19 0.00
N TYR A 208 -10.59 22.21 0.77
CA TYR A 208 -10.01 20.86 0.80
C TYR A 208 -10.81 19.89 -0.09
N LYS A 209 -10.13 18.85 -0.58
CA LYS A 209 -10.74 17.66 -1.16
C LYS A 209 -11.07 16.65 -0.08
N SER A 210 -11.93 15.70 -0.39
CA SER A 210 -12.43 14.76 0.60
C SER A 210 -12.32 13.30 0.19
N LEU A 211 -11.88 12.45 1.13
CA LEU A 211 -12.02 11.00 1.05
C LEU A 211 -12.94 10.50 2.17
N LEU A 212 -13.71 9.46 1.87
CA LEU A 212 -14.55 8.77 2.86
C LEU A 212 -14.10 7.31 2.98
N TRP A 213 -13.88 6.85 4.21
CA TRP A 213 -13.52 5.46 4.49
C TRP A 213 -14.62 4.49 4.08
N ILE A 214 -14.25 3.43 3.38
CA ILE A 214 -15.16 2.33 2.99
C ILE A 214 -14.46 0.98 3.14
N SER A 215 -15.28 -0.08 3.19
CA SER A 215 -14.83 -1.46 3.04
C SER A 215 -15.73 -2.22 2.06
N PRO A 216 -15.27 -3.35 1.49
CA PRO A 216 -16.06 -4.13 0.54
C PRO A 216 -17.08 -5.05 1.23
N TYR A 217 -17.20 -4.96 2.56
CA TYR A 217 -17.97 -5.88 3.37
C TYR A 217 -19.38 -5.38 3.67
N ILE A 218 -20.33 -6.31 3.74
CA ILE A 218 -21.72 -6.09 4.08
C ILE A 218 -21.99 -6.82 5.39
N SER A 219 -22.35 -6.08 6.46
CA SER A 219 -22.59 -6.70 7.77
C SER A 219 -23.84 -7.60 7.73
N GLY A 220 -23.80 -8.70 8.50
CA GLY A 220 -24.91 -9.64 8.59
C GLY A 220 -26.23 -9.03 9.09
N ASP A 221 -26.15 -7.92 9.83
CA ASP A 221 -27.31 -7.17 10.31
C ASP A 221 -27.93 -6.27 9.21
N ASN A 222 -27.23 -6.03 8.11
CA ASN A 222 -27.72 -5.27 6.97
C ASN A 222 -28.53 -6.15 6.01
N ARG A 223 -29.67 -6.66 6.49
CA ARG A 223 -30.53 -7.58 5.71
C ARG A 223 -31.00 -7.02 4.39
N THR A 224 -31.32 -5.73 4.32
CA THR A 224 -31.84 -5.12 3.10
C THR A 224 -30.80 -5.13 1.99
N THR A 225 -29.62 -4.56 2.22
CA THR A 225 -28.54 -4.54 1.23
C THR A 225 -28.08 -5.96 0.87
N TYR A 226 -27.96 -6.84 1.85
CA TYR A 226 -27.62 -8.24 1.63
C TYR A 226 -28.62 -8.96 0.72
N LEU A 227 -29.94 -8.81 0.99
CA LEU A 227 -30.98 -9.42 0.16
C LEU A 227 -31.05 -8.82 -1.23
N ASP A 228 -30.83 -7.51 -1.38
CA ASP A 228 -30.80 -6.84 -2.66
C ASP A 228 -29.69 -7.41 -3.56
N TYR A 229 -28.52 -7.70 -3.04
CA TYR A 229 -27.45 -8.35 -3.79
C TYR A 229 -27.69 -9.84 -4.03
N ARG A 230 -28.19 -10.57 -3.04
CA ARG A 230 -28.49 -12.00 -3.17
C ARG A 230 -29.64 -12.27 -4.14
N LEU A 231 -30.71 -11.51 -4.03
CA LEU A 231 -31.92 -11.69 -4.84
C LEU A 231 -31.85 -10.91 -6.16
N SER A 232 -30.89 -10.05 -6.32
CA SER A 232 -30.65 -9.07 -7.39
C SER A 232 -31.46 -9.30 -8.66
N GLY A 233 -32.76 -9.09 -8.54
CA GLY A 233 -33.74 -8.80 -9.61
C GLY A 233 -33.67 -9.68 -10.87
N GLY A 234 -33.42 -11.00 -10.74
CA GLY A 234 -33.38 -11.91 -11.89
C GLY A 234 -32.01 -12.04 -12.58
N ARG A 235 -30.94 -11.49 -12.02
CA ARG A 235 -29.56 -11.77 -12.48
C ARG A 235 -29.26 -13.26 -12.31
N LYS A 236 -28.67 -13.87 -13.34
CA LYS A 236 -28.46 -15.33 -13.42
C LYS A 236 -27.34 -15.85 -12.49
N LYS A 237 -26.59 -14.97 -11.80
CA LYS A 237 -25.45 -15.32 -10.96
C LYS A 237 -25.49 -14.54 -9.65
N PRO A 238 -25.13 -15.16 -8.51
CA PRO A 238 -24.98 -14.44 -7.25
C PRO A 238 -23.82 -13.42 -7.39
N LEU A 239 -24.03 -12.22 -6.82
CA LEU A 239 -22.99 -11.18 -6.80
C LEU A 239 -22.10 -11.27 -5.55
N LEU A 240 -22.41 -12.19 -4.63
CA LEU A 240 -21.66 -12.39 -3.39
C LEU A 240 -20.65 -13.53 -3.57
N VAL A 241 -19.54 -13.45 -2.83
CA VAL A 241 -18.56 -14.53 -2.74
C VAL A 241 -19.24 -15.78 -2.18
N GLU A 242 -19.14 -16.91 -2.89
CA GLU A 242 -19.74 -18.19 -2.50
C GLU A 242 -18.87 -18.91 -1.47
N SER A 243 -19.50 -19.67 -0.57
CA SER A 243 -18.80 -20.58 0.31
C SER A 243 -18.22 -21.79 -0.45
N ALA A 244 -16.95 -22.08 -0.24
CA ALA A 244 -16.33 -23.31 -0.80
C ALA A 244 -16.81 -24.57 -0.08
N GLU A 245 -17.22 -24.46 1.19
CA GLU A 245 -17.67 -25.59 2.03
C GLU A 245 -19.17 -25.89 1.80
N TYR A 246 -19.99 -24.84 1.61
CA TYR A 246 -21.45 -24.96 1.46
C TYR A 246 -21.89 -24.36 0.13
N PRO A 247 -21.90 -25.15 -0.95
CA PRO A 247 -22.29 -24.68 -2.29
C PRO A 247 -23.67 -24.03 -2.32
N GLY A 248 -23.77 -22.83 -2.89
CA GLY A 248 -25.00 -22.05 -2.97
C GLY A 248 -25.23 -21.16 -1.74
N GLU A 249 -24.36 -21.19 -0.75
CA GLU A 249 -24.36 -20.27 0.36
C GLU A 249 -23.22 -19.25 0.25
N GLU A 250 -23.36 -18.10 0.94
CA GLU A 250 -22.38 -17.04 0.93
C GLU A 250 -21.17 -17.37 1.83
N CYS A 251 -19.99 -16.92 1.43
CA CYS A 251 -18.80 -16.96 2.26
C CYS A 251 -18.89 -15.95 3.40
N ILE A 252 -18.87 -16.42 4.64
CA ILE A 252 -18.83 -15.56 5.81
C ILE A 252 -17.37 -15.21 6.13
N VAL A 253 -17.02 -13.95 5.98
CA VAL A 253 -15.72 -13.40 6.40
C VAL A 253 -15.77 -12.96 7.85
N HIS A 254 -14.67 -13.16 8.57
CA HIS A 254 -14.47 -12.67 9.93
C HIS A 254 -13.31 -11.67 9.89
N TRP A 255 -13.60 -10.41 10.10
CA TRP A 255 -12.63 -9.32 10.10
C TRP A 255 -12.75 -8.50 11.39
N TRP A 256 -11.96 -7.44 11.57
CA TRP A 256 -11.94 -6.66 12.82
C TRP A 256 -13.30 -6.04 13.20
N SER A 257 -14.20 -5.81 12.25
CA SER A 257 -15.55 -5.29 12.50
C SER A 257 -16.63 -6.38 12.57
N GLY A 258 -16.25 -7.65 12.77
CA GLY A 258 -17.16 -8.77 13.00
C GLY A 258 -17.41 -9.66 11.79
N LYS A 259 -18.64 -10.21 11.68
CA LYS A 259 -19.03 -11.14 10.62
C LYS A 259 -19.71 -10.39 9.49
N SER A 260 -19.29 -10.65 8.27
CA SER A 260 -19.81 -10.01 7.07
C SER A 260 -19.83 -10.98 5.87
N VAL A 261 -20.52 -10.59 4.82
CA VAL A 261 -20.36 -11.14 3.46
C VAL A 261 -19.70 -10.10 2.58
N SER A 262 -19.28 -10.48 1.38
CA SER A 262 -18.68 -9.54 0.43
C SER A 262 -19.26 -9.71 -0.96
N LEU A 263 -19.37 -8.62 -1.71
CA LEU A 263 -19.53 -8.70 -3.16
C LEU A 263 -18.34 -9.45 -3.75
N ASP A 264 -18.58 -10.29 -4.75
CA ASP A 264 -17.50 -10.93 -5.48
C ASP A 264 -16.94 -9.97 -6.54
N LEU A 265 -15.85 -9.31 -6.22
CA LEU A 265 -15.22 -8.32 -7.09
C LEU A 265 -14.45 -8.97 -8.25
N THR A 266 -14.24 -10.29 -8.23
CA THR A 266 -13.73 -11.04 -9.40
C THR A 266 -14.83 -11.24 -10.45
N ASN A 267 -16.11 -11.06 -10.06
CA ASN A 267 -17.24 -11.01 -10.97
C ASN A 267 -17.41 -9.57 -11.48
N PRO A 268 -17.32 -9.33 -12.81
CA PRO A 268 -17.49 -7.98 -13.36
C PRO A 268 -18.81 -7.30 -12.96
N GLU A 269 -19.91 -8.05 -12.85
CA GLU A 269 -21.19 -7.51 -12.38
C GLU A 269 -21.15 -7.13 -10.89
N GLY A 270 -20.40 -7.87 -10.08
CA GLY A 270 -20.18 -7.56 -8.66
C GLY A 270 -19.34 -6.30 -8.47
N ALA A 271 -18.26 -6.18 -9.25
CA ALA A 271 -17.41 -5.00 -9.25
C ALA A 271 -18.16 -3.74 -9.73
N GLU A 272 -18.94 -3.84 -10.82
CA GLU A 272 -19.78 -2.76 -11.31
C GLU A 272 -20.82 -2.32 -10.26
N ALA A 273 -21.50 -3.26 -9.62
CA ALA A 273 -22.47 -2.96 -8.56
C ALA A 273 -21.82 -2.22 -7.37
N PHE A 274 -20.60 -2.58 -7.00
CA PHE A 274 -19.87 -1.90 -5.94
C PHE A 274 -19.47 -0.47 -6.36
N VAL A 275 -18.94 -0.30 -7.57
CA VAL A 275 -18.59 1.02 -8.12
C VAL A 275 -19.82 1.92 -8.21
N ASP A 276 -20.98 1.41 -8.66
CA ASP A 276 -22.22 2.16 -8.76
C ASP A 276 -22.71 2.62 -7.38
N GLN A 277 -22.65 1.75 -6.37
CA GLN A 277 -22.98 2.10 -4.98
C GLN A 277 -22.09 3.23 -4.45
N LEU A 278 -20.79 3.18 -4.75
CA LEU A 278 -19.85 4.23 -4.36
C LEU A 278 -20.14 5.54 -5.08
N LYS A 279 -20.44 5.52 -6.38
CA LYS A 279 -20.85 6.71 -7.14
C LYS A 279 -22.15 7.34 -6.62
N GLU A 280 -23.13 6.52 -6.22
CA GLU A 280 -24.33 7.02 -5.57
C GLU A 280 -24.03 7.72 -4.24
N CYS A 281 -23.16 7.11 -3.41
CA CYS A 281 -22.69 7.72 -2.16
C CYS A 281 -21.97 9.05 -2.42
N GLN A 282 -21.07 9.07 -3.40
CA GLN A 282 -20.35 10.26 -3.84
C GLN A 282 -21.29 11.39 -4.26
N ALA A 283 -22.30 11.08 -5.08
CA ALA A 283 -23.29 12.05 -5.54
C ALA A 283 -24.19 12.56 -4.40
N LEU A 284 -24.56 11.67 -3.46
CA LEU A 284 -25.44 12.03 -2.35
C LEU A 284 -24.80 13.03 -1.38
N TYR A 285 -23.53 12.83 -1.07
CA TYR A 285 -22.83 13.63 -0.05
C TYR A 285 -21.86 14.66 -0.64
N GLY A 286 -21.55 14.58 -1.92
CA GLY A 286 -20.59 15.47 -2.59
C GLY A 286 -19.13 15.15 -2.24
N ILE A 287 -18.79 13.88 -2.10
CA ILE A 287 -17.46 13.37 -1.76
C ILE A 287 -16.57 13.37 -3.01
N ASP A 288 -15.27 13.69 -2.89
CA ASP A 288 -14.35 13.60 -4.03
C ASP A 288 -13.86 12.17 -4.30
N GLY A 289 -13.71 11.33 -3.27
CA GLY A 289 -13.31 9.93 -3.42
C GLY A 289 -13.32 9.12 -2.14
N PHE A 290 -12.55 8.01 -2.09
CA PHE A 290 -12.67 7.03 -1.02
C PHE A 290 -11.32 6.51 -0.51
N LYS A 291 -11.27 6.21 0.80
CA LYS A 291 -10.24 5.38 1.44
C LYS A 291 -10.75 3.94 1.45
N PHE A 292 -10.13 3.09 0.63
CA PHE A 292 -10.46 1.67 0.47
C PHE A 292 -9.70 0.85 1.52
N ASP A 293 -10.43 0.35 2.52
CA ASP A 293 -9.90 -0.43 3.63
C ASP A 293 -10.51 -1.84 3.67
N GLY A 294 -9.84 -2.80 4.30
CA GLY A 294 -10.25 -4.21 4.20
C GLY A 294 -9.88 -4.82 2.84
N GLY A 295 -10.51 -5.95 2.50
CA GLY A 295 -10.29 -6.62 1.21
C GLY A 295 -9.10 -7.59 1.19
N GLU A 296 -8.52 -7.89 2.35
CA GLU A 296 -7.41 -8.81 2.49
C GLU A 296 -7.79 -10.25 2.12
N ALA A 297 -6.95 -10.89 1.30
CA ALA A 297 -7.12 -12.27 0.86
C ALA A 297 -7.25 -13.26 2.03
N GLU A 298 -6.61 -12.96 3.16
CA GLU A 298 -6.60 -13.85 4.34
C GLU A 298 -7.99 -14.09 4.96
N TYR A 299 -8.92 -13.13 4.85
CA TYR A 299 -10.28 -13.31 5.38
C TYR A 299 -11.07 -14.36 4.63
N PHE A 300 -10.66 -14.68 3.41
CA PHE A 300 -11.28 -15.68 2.55
C PHE A 300 -10.59 -17.05 2.57
N ARG A 301 -9.45 -17.18 3.25
CA ARG A 301 -8.57 -18.37 3.20
C ARG A 301 -9.33 -19.69 3.34
N GLY A 302 -9.30 -20.51 2.28
CA GLY A 302 -9.86 -21.86 2.24
C GLY A 302 -11.39 -21.95 2.42
N LYS A 303 -12.09 -20.80 2.47
CA LYS A 303 -13.54 -20.73 2.73
C LYS A 303 -14.33 -20.23 1.54
N ALA A 304 -13.68 -19.54 0.63
CA ALA A 304 -14.31 -18.83 -0.47
C ALA A 304 -14.18 -19.56 -1.80
N LYS A 305 -15.23 -19.45 -2.60
CA LYS A 305 -15.24 -19.76 -4.03
C LYS A 305 -15.62 -18.49 -4.77
N PHE A 306 -14.71 -18.00 -5.58
CA PHE A 306 -14.87 -16.79 -6.38
C PHE A 306 -15.43 -17.13 -7.77
N TYR A 307 -15.97 -16.12 -8.44
CA TYR A 307 -16.38 -16.22 -9.83
C TYR A 307 -15.19 -16.57 -10.72
N GLU A 308 -14.04 -15.93 -10.47
CA GLU A 308 -12.77 -16.21 -11.16
C GLU A 308 -11.61 -16.10 -10.18
N GLY A 309 -10.62 -17.00 -10.33
CA GLY A 309 -9.38 -16.96 -9.56
C GLY A 309 -9.49 -17.39 -8.10
N ALA A 310 -8.70 -16.74 -7.25
CA ALA A 310 -8.54 -17.04 -5.83
C ALA A 310 -8.67 -15.77 -4.97
N ALA A 311 -8.40 -15.88 -3.66
CA ALA A 311 -8.46 -14.76 -2.74
C ALA A 311 -7.50 -13.60 -3.11
N ALA A 312 -6.33 -13.91 -3.68
CA ALA A 312 -5.42 -12.90 -4.21
C ALA A 312 -6.04 -12.11 -5.37
N ASP A 313 -6.77 -12.77 -6.28
CA ASP A 313 -7.43 -12.11 -7.41
C ASP A 313 -8.58 -11.22 -6.96
N TYR A 314 -9.22 -11.56 -5.84
CA TYR A 314 -10.18 -10.66 -5.18
C TYR A 314 -9.51 -9.37 -4.71
N SER A 315 -8.36 -9.47 -4.01
CA SER A 315 -7.60 -8.29 -3.58
C SER A 315 -7.08 -7.48 -4.78
N HIS A 316 -6.70 -8.15 -5.88
CA HIS A 316 -6.36 -7.47 -7.14
C HIS A 316 -7.54 -6.62 -7.65
N SER A 317 -8.72 -7.23 -7.79
CA SER A 317 -9.92 -6.56 -8.27
C SER A 317 -10.32 -5.39 -7.37
N TYR A 318 -10.18 -5.53 -6.06
CA TYR A 318 -10.43 -4.46 -5.10
C TYR A 318 -9.48 -3.27 -5.29
N GLY A 319 -8.18 -3.53 -5.50
CA GLY A 319 -7.21 -2.50 -5.87
C GLY A 319 -7.56 -1.80 -7.19
N GLU A 320 -8.01 -2.55 -8.21
CA GLU A 320 -8.40 -1.97 -9.50
C GLU A 320 -9.68 -1.11 -9.42
N VAL A 321 -10.60 -1.38 -8.47
CA VAL A 321 -11.77 -0.52 -8.24
C VAL A 321 -11.37 0.90 -7.85
N CYS A 322 -10.23 1.10 -7.19
CA CYS A 322 -9.72 2.42 -6.83
C CYS A 322 -9.59 3.35 -8.05
N ARG A 323 -9.23 2.80 -9.22
CA ARG A 323 -9.00 3.57 -10.46
C ARG A 323 -10.24 4.29 -11.00
N PHE A 324 -11.44 3.91 -10.56
CA PHE A 324 -12.67 4.62 -10.92
C PHE A 324 -12.82 5.96 -10.19
N PHE A 325 -11.97 6.23 -9.21
CA PHE A 325 -12.01 7.43 -8.37
C PHE A 325 -10.63 8.10 -8.36
N PRO A 326 -10.44 9.28 -8.99
CA PRO A 326 -9.15 9.96 -9.02
C PRO A 326 -8.57 10.27 -7.63
N TYR A 327 -9.44 10.53 -6.66
CA TYR A 327 -9.10 10.67 -5.25
C TYR A 327 -9.37 9.35 -4.54
N HIS A 328 -8.32 8.65 -4.17
CA HIS A 328 -8.45 7.38 -3.45
C HIS A 328 -7.20 7.07 -2.62
N GLU A 329 -7.36 6.16 -1.67
CA GLU A 329 -6.30 5.51 -0.93
C GLU A 329 -6.60 4.01 -0.88
N SER A 330 -5.64 3.17 -1.25
CA SER A 330 -5.75 1.70 -1.24
C SER A 330 -4.88 1.10 -0.15
N ARG A 331 -5.46 0.26 0.70
CA ARG A 331 -4.72 -0.46 1.74
C ARG A 331 -4.15 -1.78 1.26
N VAL A 332 -4.88 -2.51 0.43
CA VAL A 332 -4.52 -3.85 -0.02
C VAL A 332 -4.64 -4.02 -1.52
N GLY A 333 -3.85 -4.93 -2.05
CA GLY A 333 -3.90 -5.31 -3.45
C GLY A 333 -3.01 -6.52 -3.74
N TYR A 334 -3.19 -7.06 -4.91
CA TYR A 334 -2.35 -8.13 -5.42
C TYR A 334 -2.00 -7.84 -6.88
N ARG A 335 -0.72 -7.82 -7.20
CA ARG A 335 -0.26 -7.63 -8.58
C ARG A 335 -0.81 -6.35 -9.26
N ASN A 336 -0.96 -5.27 -8.49
CA ASN A 336 -1.39 -3.97 -9.00
C ASN A 336 -0.22 -3.05 -9.40
N GLY A 337 1.01 -3.58 -9.49
CA GLY A 337 2.17 -2.81 -9.98
C GLY A 337 1.90 -2.22 -11.35
N GLY A 338 2.16 -0.90 -11.51
CA GLY A 338 1.86 -0.13 -12.72
C GLY A 338 0.46 0.49 -12.77
N SER A 339 -0.47 0.06 -11.92
CA SER A 339 -1.77 0.74 -11.80
C SER A 339 -1.61 2.11 -11.15
N PRO A 340 -2.37 3.13 -11.61
CA PRO A 340 -2.31 4.49 -11.06
C PRO A 340 -3.08 4.59 -9.73
N ILE A 341 -2.61 3.86 -8.71
CA ILE A 341 -3.24 3.82 -7.39
C ILE A 341 -2.34 4.41 -6.32
N MET A 342 -2.93 5.21 -5.43
CA MET A 342 -2.30 5.64 -4.20
C MET A 342 -2.41 4.53 -3.16
N VAL A 343 -1.27 4.11 -2.62
CA VAL A 343 -1.15 3.02 -1.66
C VAL A 343 -0.80 3.57 -0.28
N ARG A 344 -1.46 3.07 0.76
CA ARG A 344 -1.08 3.29 2.15
C ARG A 344 -0.46 2.01 2.74
N LEU A 345 0.62 2.17 3.48
CA LEU A 345 1.16 1.07 4.30
C LEU A 345 0.17 0.68 5.41
N MET A 346 0.40 -0.46 6.00
CA MET A 346 -0.36 -0.92 7.18
C MET A 346 -0.18 0.01 8.36
N ASP A 347 -1.15 -0.01 9.29
CA ASP A 347 -1.11 0.78 10.51
C ASP A 347 0.18 0.51 11.30
N VAL A 348 0.95 1.56 11.55
CA VAL A 348 2.24 1.49 12.23
C VAL A 348 2.05 1.82 13.72
N PRO A 349 2.63 1.07 14.66
CA PRO A 349 2.58 1.43 16.07
C PRO A 349 3.40 2.69 16.36
N HIS A 350 3.06 3.41 17.42
CA HIS A 350 3.86 4.52 17.96
C HIS A 350 5.09 3.98 18.70
N ASP A 351 6.09 3.56 17.93
CA ASP A 351 7.27 2.83 18.41
C ASP A 351 8.51 3.17 17.60
N TRP A 352 9.60 3.55 18.27
CA TRP A 352 10.88 3.88 17.66
C TRP A 352 11.51 2.74 16.86
N GLU A 353 11.28 1.50 17.27
CA GLU A 353 11.79 0.32 16.56
C GLU A 353 11.09 0.12 15.20
N LYS A 354 9.88 0.69 15.05
CA LYS A 354 9.05 0.58 13.85
C LYS A 354 9.17 1.76 12.88
N LEU A 355 9.74 2.86 13.33
CA LEU A 355 9.91 4.03 12.46
C LEU A 355 10.77 3.77 11.21
N PRO A 356 11.91 3.05 11.30
CA PRO A 356 12.68 2.68 10.12
C PRO A 356 11.93 1.75 9.15
N ASP A 357 11.04 0.88 9.66
CA ASP A 357 10.29 -0.07 8.85
C ASP A 357 9.42 0.66 7.81
N VAL A 358 8.89 1.85 8.15
CA VAL A 358 8.13 2.69 7.23
C VAL A 358 8.93 3.01 5.97
N LEU A 359 10.18 3.45 6.12
CA LEU A 359 11.06 3.75 4.98
C LEU A 359 11.32 2.50 4.13
N TYR A 360 11.68 1.38 4.77
CA TYR A 360 12.00 0.15 4.03
C TYR A 360 10.79 -0.40 3.28
N ASN A 361 9.61 -0.32 3.87
CA ASN A 361 8.36 -0.74 3.24
C ASN A 361 7.99 0.14 2.03
N ILE A 362 8.17 1.46 2.12
CA ILE A 362 7.94 2.37 0.97
C ILE A 362 8.93 2.08 -0.17
N GLN A 363 10.20 1.85 0.14
CA GLN A 363 11.21 1.52 -0.87
C GLN A 363 10.87 0.22 -1.62
N VAL A 364 10.41 -0.81 -0.90
CA VAL A 364 9.95 -2.06 -1.52
C VAL A 364 8.67 -1.85 -2.32
N SER A 365 7.72 -1.05 -1.84
CA SER A 365 6.54 -0.65 -2.64
C SER A 365 6.95 -0.09 -4.00
N GLY A 366 7.91 0.82 -4.01
CA GLY A 366 8.46 1.40 -5.25
C GLY A 366 8.99 0.33 -6.19
N LEU A 367 9.78 -0.64 -5.69
CA LEU A 367 10.28 -1.77 -6.48
C LEU A 367 9.20 -2.79 -6.89
N MET A 368 8.01 -2.74 -6.31
CA MET A 368 6.85 -3.55 -6.73
C MET A 368 5.95 -2.83 -7.76
N GLY A 369 6.42 -1.70 -8.32
CA GLY A 369 5.65 -0.90 -9.28
C GLY A 369 4.56 -0.04 -8.64
N LEU A 370 4.68 0.30 -7.36
CA LEU A 370 3.74 1.10 -6.59
C LEU A 370 4.41 2.41 -6.11
N PRO A 371 4.72 3.36 -7.01
CA PRO A 371 5.51 4.55 -6.68
C PRO A 371 4.76 5.57 -5.81
N TYR A 372 3.44 5.48 -5.70
CA TYR A 372 2.58 6.41 -4.99
C TYR A 372 2.18 5.85 -3.63
N THR A 373 3.17 5.58 -2.77
CA THR A 373 2.95 4.99 -1.44
C THR A 373 3.14 6.02 -0.34
N VAL A 374 2.16 6.13 0.56
CA VAL A 374 2.24 6.90 1.81
C VAL A 374 2.61 6.00 2.98
N GLY A 375 3.39 6.54 3.90
CA GLY A 375 4.00 5.81 5.02
C GLY A 375 3.10 5.57 6.23
N ASP A 376 1.77 5.47 6.05
CA ASP A 376 0.79 5.51 7.13
C ASP A 376 0.71 6.90 7.80
N MET A 377 -0.08 7.02 8.84
CA MET A 377 -0.36 8.27 9.55
C MET A 377 0.83 8.70 10.41
N ILE A 378 1.21 9.96 10.32
CA ILE A 378 2.29 10.56 11.13
C ILE A 378 1.99 10.39 12.62
N GLY A 379 2.97 9.86 13.35
CA GLY A 379 2.83 9.54 14.78
C GLY A 379 2.30 8.11 15.04
N GLY A 380 1.95 7.37 13.98
CA GLY A 380 1.43 6.01 14.02
C GLY A 380 -0.09 5.93 13.81
N GLY A 381 -0.54 4.92 13.08
CA GLY A 381 -1.96 4.67 12.76
C GLY A 381 -2.60 3.55 13.58
N LEU A 382 -1.80 2.74 14.27
CA LEU A 382 -2.30 1.63 15.09
C LEU A 382 -2.81 2.14 16.43
N VAL A 383 -4.09 2.48 16.50
CA VAL A 383 -4.73 3.14 17.65
C VAL A 383 -4.51 2.43 18.98
N THR A 384 -4.46 1.09 18.98
CA THR A 384 -4.22 0.28 20.20
C THR A 384 -2.80 0.43 20.77
N HIS A 385 -1.88 1.01 20.01
CA HIS A 385 -0.50 1.27 20.38
C HIS A 385 -0.19 2.76 20.55
N ILE A 386 -1.20 3.61 20.52
CA ILE A 386 -1.04 5.03 20.86
C ILE A 386 -1.09 5.14 22.39
N PRO A 387 -0.01 5.57 23.07
CA PRO A 387 -0.01 5.72 24.50
C PRO A 387 -1.03 6.76 24.97
N THR A 388 -1.84 6.41 25.97
CA THR A 388 -2.85 7.29 26.58
C THR A 388 -2.54 7.59 28.05
N ASP A 389 -1.46 7.01 28.59
CA ASP A 389 -1.02 7.12 29.97
C ASP A 389 -0.02 8.27 30.23
N GLY A 390 0.21 9.12 29.23
CA GLY A 390 1.20 10.21 29.27
C GLY A 390 2.60 9.81 28.78
N SER A 391 2.83 8.57 28.35
CA SER A 391 4.10 8.12 27.76
C SER A 391 4.20 8.42 26.25
N TYR A 392 3.24 9.16 25.68
CA TYR A 392 3.29 9.57 24.27
C TYR A 392 4.55 10.38 23.97
N SER A 393 5.32 9.95 22.96
CA SER A 393 6.56 10.60 22.59
C SER A 393 6.32 11.70 21.54
N ASN A 394 6.31 12.96 21.96
CA ASN A 394 6.23 14.11 21.06
C ASN A 394 7.37 14.07 20.03
N LYS A 395 8.56 13.71 20.47
CA LYS A 395 9.75 13.59 19.61
C LYS A 395 9.55 12.55 18.51
N TYR A 396 8.95 11.39 18.82
CA TYR A 396 8.60 10.38 17.82
C TYR A 396 7.67 10.97 16.74
N MET A 397 6.62 11.69 17.15
CA MET A 397 5.70 12.30 16.20
C MET A 397 6.42 13.31 15.28
N VAL A 398 7.28 14.15 15.82
CA VAL A 398 8.06 15.12 15.01
C VAL A 398 8.99 14.40 14.03
N ARG A 399 9.73 13.35 14.48
CA ARG A 399 10.62 12.59 13.59
C ARG A 399 9.85 11.78 12.55
N SER A 400 8.67 11.25 12.89
CA SER A 400 7.76 10.62 11.94
C SER A 400 7.25 11.62 10.89
N CYS A 401 6.96 12.86 11.31
CA CYS A 401 6.59 13.94 10.40
C CYS A 401 7.73 14.27 9.42
N GLN A 402 8.96 14.38 9.92
CA GLN A 402 10.15 14.62 9.09
C GLN A 402 10.41 13.52 8.08
N LEU A 403 10.20 12.26 8.47
CA LEU A 403 10.37 11.12 7.56
C LEU A 403 9.49 11.26 6.31
N GLN A 404 8.25 11.75 6.46
CA GLN A 404 7.31 11.87 5.35
C GLN A 404 7.41 13.20 4.59
N ALA A 405 8.10 14.22 5.12
CA ALA A 405 8.12 15.57 4.54
C ALA A 405 8.69 15.61 3.10
N LEU A 406 9.71 14.81 2.80
CA LEU A 406 10.33 14.68 1.47
C LEU A 406 10.04 13.30 0.87
N MET A 407 8.77 12.91 0.91
CA MET A 407 8.19 11.78 0.21
C MET A 407 7.06 12.27 -0.71
N PRO A 408 6.58 11.46 -1.68
CA PRO A 408 5.53 11.90 -2.59
C PRO A 408 4.21 12.21 -1.88
N LEU A 409 3.97 11.62 -0.73
CA LEU A 409 2.72 11.70 0.03
C LEU A 409 3.03 11.88 1.51
N MET A 410 2.24 12.72 2.19
CA MET A 410 2.37 13.03 3.61
C MET A 410 0.99 13.02 4.27
N GLN A 411 0.81 12.23 5.35
CA GLN A 411 -0.51 12.06 5.97
C GLN A 411 -0.46 12.22 7.49
N PHE A 412 -1.21 13.20 8.00
CA PHE A 412 -1.49 13.36 9.44
C PHE A 412 -2.76 12.62 9.84
N SER A 413 -2.84 12.19 11.10
CA SER A 413 -4.08 11.77 11.74
C SER A 413 -4.25 12.37 13.12
N MET A 414 -3.33 12.08 14.05
CA MET A 414 -3.31 12.78 15.32
C MET A 414 -3.06 14.27 15.11
N ALA A 415 -3.86 15.11 15.76
CA ALA A 415 -3.78 16.56 15.62
C ALA A 415 -2.52 17.13 16.31
N PRO A 416 -1.50 17.63 15.57
CA PRO A 416 -0.28 18.19 16.17
C PRO A 416 -0.57 19.28 17.19
N TRP A 417 -1.54 20.15 16.91
CA TRP A 417 -1.94 21.28 17.79
C TRP A 417 -2.57 20.83 19.11
N ARG A 418 -3.06 19.59 19.21
CA ARG A 418 -3.64 19.04 20.45
C ARG A 418 -2.61 18.33 21.32
N VAL A 419 -1.69 17.58 20.71
CA VAL A 419 -0.80 16.67 21.46
C VAL A 419 0.60 17.22 21.69
N LEU A 420 1.07 18.15 20.84
CA LEU A 420 2.42 18.69 20.90
C LEU A 420 2.47 20.04 21.63
N SER A 421 3.63 20.40 22.15
CA SER A 421 3.90 21.77 22.54
C SER A 421 3.82 22.70 21.32
N LYS A 422 3.61 24.02 21.55
CA LYS A 422 3.58 24.98 20.44
C LYS A 422 4.82 24.88 19.54
N LYS A 423 6.02 24.75 20.14
CA LYS A 423 7.27 24.63 19.38
C LYS A 423 7.30 23.39 18.50
N GLU A 424 6.91 22.24 19.02
CA GLU A 424 6.89 20.98 18.27
C GLU A 424 5.80 20.97 17.18
N CYS A 425 4.64 21.57 17.47
CA CYS A 425 3.58 21.78 16.48
C CYS A 425 4.06 22.70 15.34
N ASP A 426 4.77 23.78 15.66
CA ASP A 426 5.36 24.69 14.67
C ASP A 426 6.36 23.92 13.78
N ILE A 427 7.20 23.04 14.34
CA ILE A 427 8.11 22.18 13.56
C ILE A 427 7.33 21.27 12.59
N CYS A 428 6.26 20.63 13.05
CA CYS A 428 5.44 19.79 12.16
C CYS A 428 4.81 20.60 11.03
N ARG A 429 4.37 21.83 11.31
CA ARG A 429 3.85 22.75 10.29
C ARG A 429 4.94 23.18 9.30
N ASP A 430 6.16 23.43 9.77
CA ASP A 430 7.30 23.75 8.91
C ASP A 430 7.66 22.57 7.99
N MET A 431 7.56 21.32 8.48
CA MET A 431 7.74 20.13 7.64
C MET A 431 6.61 19.97 6.61
N ALA A 432 5.37 20.29 6.98
CA ALA A 432 4.26 20.35 6.04
C ALA A 432 4.47 21.41 4.95
N ASN A 433 4.98 22.58 5.32
CA ASN A 433 5.36 23.64 4.37
C ASN A 433 6.58 23.26 3.52
N LEU A 434 7.55 22.52 4.07
CA LEU A 434 8.66 21.94 3.31
C LEU A 434 8.13 21.03 2.22
N HIS A 435 7.20 20.11 2.54
CA HIS A 435 6.53 19.26 1.55
C HIS A 435 5.89 20.09 0.42
N VAL A 436 5.12 21.12 0.78
CA VAL A 436 4.50 22.03 -0.22
C VAL A 436 5.55 22.73 -1.08
N SER A 437 6.68 23.14 -0.49
CA SER A 437 7.76 23.79 -1.26
C SER A 437 8.42 22.90 -2.31
N PHE A 438 8.28 21.56 -2.15
CA PHE A 438 8.74 20.55 -3.11
C PHE A 438 7.64 20.09 -4.07
N SER A 439 6.44 20.68 -4.06
CA SER A 439 5.31 20.19 -4.86
C SER A 439 5.59 20.10 -6.36
N ASP A 440 6.30 21.06 -6.95
CA ASP A 440 6.69 21.00 -8.36
C ASP A 440 7.61 19.82 -8.65
N TYR A 441 8.62 19.59 -7.79
CA TYR A 441 9.52 18.45 -7.91
C TYR A 441 8.80 17.12 -7.66
N ILE A 442 7.92 17.06 -6.66
CA ILE A 442 7.06 15.89 -6.42
C ILE A 442 6.28 15.55 -7.68
N MET A 443 5.59 16.53 -8.28
CA MET A 443 4.79 16.31 -9.47
C MET A 443 5.63 15.96 -10.72
N GLU A 444 6.86 16.47 -10.82
CA GLU A 444 7.81 16.01 -11.82
C GLU A 444 8.10 14.52 -11.67
N GLN A 445 8.43 14.07 -10.44
CA GLN A 445 8.71 12.66 -10.16
C GLN A 445 7.46 11.78 -10.32
N VAL A 446 6.27 12.26 -9.94
CA VAL A 446 4.98 11.56 -10.14
C VAL A 446 4.72 11.31 -11.63
N ARG A 447 4.86 12.34 -12.47
CA ARG A 447 4.68 12.21 -13.94
C ARG A 447 5.73 11.31 -14.57
N HIS A 448 6.97 11.39 -14.10
CA HIS A 448 8.05 10.53 -14.56
C HIS A 448 7.77 9.06 -14.19
N ALA A 449 7.40 8.79 -12.93
CA ALA A 449 7.04 7.45 -12.48
C ALA A 449 5.84 6.87 -13.25
N ALA A 450 4.83 7.69 -13.56
CA ALA A 450 3.66 7.29 -14.36
C ALA A 450 4.04 6.79 -15.78
N GLN A 451 5.14 7.28 -16.34
CA GLN A 451 5.61 6.90 -17.68
C GLN A 451 6.62 5.76 -17.66
N THR A 452 7.45 5.69 -16.63
CA THR A 452 8.64 4.82 -16.61
C THR A 452 8.55 3.68 -15.60
N GLY A 453 7.75 3.87 -14.54
CA GLY A 453 7.73 3.00 -13.36
C GLY A 453 8.85 3.26 -12.38
N GLU A 454 9.76 4.21 -12.63
CA GLU A 454 10.85 4.50 -11.69
C GLU A 454 10.32 4.88 -10.31
N PRO A 455 10.82 4.28 -9.22
CA PRO A 455 10.41 4.65 -7.87
C PRO A 455 10.68 6.13 -7.57
N ILE A 456 9.80 6.76 -6.78
CA ILE A 456 10.02 8.14 -6.31
C ILE A 456 10.91 8.13 -5.06
N VAL A 457 10.61 7.24 -4.11
CA VAL A 457 11.47 6.95 -2.95
C VAL A 457 12.35 5.76 -3.30
N ARG A 458 13.63 6.03 -3.61
CA ARG A 458 14.55 5.03 -4.17
C ARG A 458 15.50 4.48 -3.11
N MET A 459 15.77 3.19 -3.18
CA MET A 459 16.91 2.60 -2.46
C MET A 459 18.22 3.19 -2.99
N MET A 460 19.24 3.28 -2.13
CA MET A 460 20.54 3.77 -2.56
C MET A 460 21.16 2.92 -3.67
N ASP A 461 21.02 1.59 -3.60
CA ASP A 461 21.53 0.67 -4.63
C ASP A 461 20.84 0.84 -5.99
N TYR A 462 19.56 1.29 -5.99
CA TYR A 462 18.84 1.59 -7.22
C TYR A 462 19.50 2.73 -8.01
N GLU A 463 19.91 3.79 -7.31
CA GLU A 463 20.50 4.99 -7.95
C GLU A 463 22.03 4.88 -8.08
N PHE A 464 22.68 4.14 -7.19
CA PHE A 464 24.14 3.98 -7.13
C PHE A 464 24.55 2.50 -7.05
N PRO A 465 24.27 1.71 -8.09
CA PRO A 465 24.49 0.27 -8.05
C PRO A 465 25.96 -0.10 -7.93
N GLY A 466 26.23 -1.20 -7.21
CA GLY A 466 27.58 -1.76 -7.07
C GLY A 466 28.50 -0.97 -6.15
N GLN A 467 28.00 -0.02 -5.35
CA GLN A 467 28.77 0.77 -4.41
C GLN A 467 28.62 0.28 -2.94
N GLY A 468 28.07 -0.92 -2.73
CA GLY A 468 27.85 -1.51 -1.40
C GLY A 468 26.60 -1.00 -0.69
N TYR A 469 25.64 -0.48 -1.46
CA TYR A 469 24.36 0.03 -0.94
C TYR A 469 23.22 -0.99 -1.02
N ASP A 470 23.50 -2.22 -1.40
CA ASP A 470 22.55 -3.33 -1.52
C ASP A 470 22.14 -3.95 -0.17
N ARG A 471 21.87 -3.09 0.79
CA ARG A 471 21.51 -3.36 2.19
C ARG A 471 20.48 -2.36 2.71
N LYS A 472 19.93 -2.62 3.89
CA LYS A 472 19.07 -1.63 4.57
C LYS A 472 19.87 -0.39 4.95
N MET A 473 19.39 0.76 4.54
CA MET A 473 20.02 2.06 4.86
C MET A 473 18.96 3.03 5.39
N PRO A 474 19.22 3.75 6.48
CA PRO A 474 18.30 4.74 7.04
C PRO A 474 18.33 6.07 6.25
N GLN A 475 18.49 5.98 4.95
CA GLN A 475 18.50 7.08 3.99
C GLN A 475 17.96 6.61 2.65
N PHE A 476 17.54 7.54 1.81
CA PHE A 476 16.96 7.24 0.51
C PHE A 476 17.22 8.35 -0.49
N MET A 477 17.10 8.04 -1.78
CA MET A 477 17.01 9.05 -2.81
C MET A 477 15.54 9.42 -3.05
N PHE A 478 15.24 10.71 -2.96
CA PHE A 478 13.99 11.29 -3.39
C PHE A 478 14.15 11.76 -4.84
N GLY A 479 13.61 10.98 -5.78
CA GLY A 479 13.99 11.08 -7.18
C GLY A 479 15.50 10.88 -7.39
N PRO A 480 16.05 11.39 -8.50
CA PRO A 480 17.49 11.29 -8.77
C PRO A 480 18.35 12.35 -8.06
N ASP A 481 17.73 13.42 -7.51
CA ASP A 481 18.43 14.66 -7.18
C ASP A 481 18.66 14.87 -5.67
N TYR A 482 17.83 14.29 -4.80
CA TYR A 482 17.92 14.55 -3.37
C TYR A 482 18.16 13.27 -2.56
N LEU A 483 19.24 13.26 -1.78
CA LEU A 483 19.46 12.26 -0.74
C LEU A 483 18.83 12.80 0.55
N VAL A 484 17.94 12.01 1.17
CA VAL A 484 17.26 12.33 2.43
C VAL A 484 17.72 11.37 3.51
N ALA A 485 18.15 11.89 4.66
CA ALA A 485 18.68 11.11 5.78
C ALA A 485 17.92 11.46 7.08
N PRO A 486 16.67 11.00 7.23
CA PRO A 486 15.86 11.30 8.40
C PRO A 486 16.44 10.67 9.67
N VAL A 487 16.22 11.32 10.81
CA VAL A 487 16.56 10.73 12.11
C VAL A 487 15.48 9.72 12.48
N LEU A 488 15.82 8.44 12.43
CA LEU A 488 14.90 7.32 12.70
C LEU A 488 15.17 6.65 14.06
N ARG A 489 15.85 7.35 14.96
CA ARG A 489 16.28 6.88 16.28
C ARG A 489 16.03 7.92 17.35
N GLU A 490 15.76 7.47 18.55
CA GLU A 490 15.51 8.36 19.69
C GLU A 490 16.76 9.16 20.11
N ASP A 491 17.96 8.68 19.79
CA ASP A 491 19.24 9.27 20.20
C ASP A 491 19.71 10.45 19.33
N ASP A 492 18.89 10.94 18.41
CA ASP A 492 19.16 12.07 17.50
C ASP A 492 20.43 11.93 16.66
N ARG A 493 20.82 10.71 16.34
CA ARG A 493 21.99 10.41 15.52
C ARG A 493 21.58 9.91 14.15
N VAL A 494 22.31 10.32 13.15
CA VAL A 494 22.20 9.75 11.81
C VAL A 494 23.57 9.63 11.16
N THR A 495 23.80 8.53 10.48
CA THR A 495 24.97 8.35 9.61
C THR A 495 24.49 8.52 8.18
N VAL A 496 25.11 9.46 7.47
CA VAL A 496 24.83 9.72 6.06
C VAL A 496 26.00 9.22 5.22
N GLU A 497 25.70 8.38 4.25
CA GLU A 497 26.67 7.89 3.28
C GLU A 497 26.44 8.60 1.96
N LEU A 498 27.23 9.65 1.70
CA LEU A 498 27.17 10.39 0.45
C LEU A 498 27.89 9.62 -0.66
N PRO A 499 27.17 9.29 -1.77
CA PRO A 499 27.82 8.72 -2.96
C PRO A 499 28.77 9.69 -3.64
N ALA A 500 29.56 9.19 -4.58
CA ALA A 500 30.44 10.03 -5.41
C ALA A 500 29.66 11.16 -6.11
N GLY A 501 30.22 12.35 -6.11
CA GLY A 501 29.62 13.57 -6.68
C GLY A 501 29.66 14.73 -5.70
N LYS A 502 29.08 15.85 -6.11
CA LYS A 502 28.95 17.06 -5.29
C LYS A 502 27.54 17.16 -4.72
N TRP A 503 27.45 17.53 -3.46
CA TRP A 503 26.22 17.60 -2.69
C TRP A 503 26.15 18.91 -1.93
N LEU A 504 24.97 19.53 -1.91
CA LEU A 504 24.64 20.72 -1.11
C LEU A 504 23.63 20.31 -0.05
N ASP A 505 23.95 20.50 1.22
CA ASP A 505 23.04 20.14 2.31
C ASP A 505 21.93 21.17 2.54
N ASP A 506 21.01 20.84 3.47
CA ASP A 506 19.88 21.69 3.88
C ASP A 506 20.32 23.02 4.54
N LEU A 507 21.60 23.14 4.96
CA LEU A 507 22.17 24.36 5.55
C LEU A 507 22.98 25.19 4.54
N GLY A 508 23.12 24.72 3.29
CA GLY A 508 23.88 25.39 2.24
C GLY A 508 25.37 25.07 2.25
N GLU A 509 25.81 24.02 2.96
CA GLU A 509 27.20 23.55 2.95
C GLU A 509 27.43 22.55 1.81
N GLU A 510 28.59 22.67 1.13
CA GLU A 510 28.98 21.78 0.03
C GLU A 510 29.80 20.60 0.54
N PHE A 511 29.51 19.42 0.03
CA PHE A 511 30.23 18.18 0.32
C PHE A 511 30.67 17.48 -0.98
N ILE A 512 31.81 16.81 -0.94
CA ILE A 512 32.30 15.99 -2.04
C ILE A 512 32.31 14.53 -1.58
N GLY A 513 31.47 13.70 -2.20
CA GLY A 513 31.46 12.26 -1.97
C GLY A 513 32.49 11.51 -2.85
N PRO A 514 32.80 10.22 -2.55
CA PRO A 514 32.17 9.45 -1.50
C PRO A 514 32.70 9.80 -0.10
N GLN A 515 31.81 10.00 0.86
CA GLN A 515 32.20 10.16 2.27
C GLN A 515 31.07 9.74 3.22
N VAL A 516 31.44 9.45 4.47
CA VAL A 516 30.51 9.13 5.54
C VAL A 516 30.46 10.27 6.55
N LEU A 517 29.27 10.80 6.80
CA LEU A 517 29.04 11.85 7.79
C LEU A 517 28.35 11.23 9.02
N HIS A 518 28.88 11.51 10.21
CA HIS A 518 28.28 11.09 11.48
C HIS A 518 27.70 12.30 12.19
N LEU A 519 26.41 12.59 11.95
CA LEU A 519 25.71 13.69 12.60
C LEU A 519 25.29 13.25 14.01
N GLN A 520 25.68 14.04 15.00
CA GLN A 520 25.36 13.85 16.42
C GLN A 520 24.44 14.98 16.85
N ASP A 521 23.52 14.70 17.78
CA ASP A 521 22.64 15.70 18.38
C ASP A 521 21.90 16.55 17.32
N VAL A 522 21.35 15.87 16.27
CA VAL A 522 20.61 16.55 15.19
C VAL A 522 19.41 17.30 15.79
N PRO A 523 19.35 18.63 15.64
CA PRO A 523 18.25 19.43 16.20
C PRO A 523 16.88 18.90 15.80
N LEU A 524 15.90 19.00 16.70
CA LEU A 524 14.56 18.45 16.46
C LEU A 524 13.84 19.13 15.28
N ASP A 525 14.22 20.36 14.95
CA ASP A 525 13.69 21.16 13.83
C ASP A 525 14.46 20.92 12.51
N ARG A 526 15.45 20.05 12.47
CA ARG A 526 16.23 19.75 11.26
C ARG A 526 15.88 18.37 10.69
N LEU A 527 15.58 18.32 9.40
CA LEU A 527 15.61 17.14 8.55
C LEU A 527 16.84 17.21 7.64
N PRO A 528 17.88 16.40 7.83
CA PRO A 528 19.04 16.40 6.95
C PRO A 528 18.68 15.88 5.56
N TYR A 529 18.93 16.68 4.52
CA TYR A 529 18.87 16.26 3.12
C TYR A 529 19.96 16.96 2.30
N TYR A 530 20.30 16.35 1.17
CA TYR A 530 21.42 16.78 0.34
C TYR A 530 20.96 16.80 -1.13
N LYS A 531 21.07 17.96 -1.75
CA LYS A 531 20.82 18.12 -3.18
C LYS A 531 22.08 17.74 -3.96
N ARG A 532 21.95 16.87 -4.96
CA ARG A 532 23.01 16.60 -5.93
C ARG A 532 23.20 17.83 -6.82
N ILE A 533 24.43 18.35 -6.92
CA ILE A 533 24.75 19.49 -7.76
C ILE A 533 25.69 19.05 -8.89
N ALA A 534 25.57 19.73 -10.04
CA ALA A 534 26.45 19.44 -11.17
C ALA A 534 27.91 19.74 -10.83
N ASP A 535 28.83 19.00 -11.46
CA ASP A 535 30.26 19.21 -11.35
C ASP A 535 30.70 20.56 -11.93
#